data_3e301b2b5812371077d598930e754572
#
_entry.id   3e301b2b5812371077d598930e754572
#
_cell.length_a   1.000
_cell.length_b   1.000
_cell.length_c   1.000
_cell.angle_alpha   90.00
_cell.angle_beta   90.00
_cell.angle_gamma   90.00
#
_symmetry.space_group_name_H-M   'P 1'
#
loop_
_entity.id
_entity.type
_entity.pdbx_description
1 polymer ?
#
loop_
_entity_poly.entity_id
_entity_poly.type
_entity_poly.pdbx_seq_one_letter_code
_entity_poly.pdbx_strand_id
1 'polypeptide(L)'
;MRPSVILFWFRRDLRLKDNTGLYHALKLAQKLELKVLPIFIFDKMILDKLEDKSDRRVDFIHQTITDLQATLTEKGKSLWVHYGTPAEAFELLTNQYQIHSVFTNQDYEPYGINRDAQITKQLAKDKIEFHAYKDQVIFEKAEVTKEDGKPYTVFTPYSRR
;
A
#
# COMPACT_ATOMS: atom_id res chain seq x y z
N MET A 1 -12.86 -13.84 20.33
CA MET A 1 -11.52 -13.20 20.29
C MET A 1 -11.24 -12.80 18.84
N ARG A 2 -10.81 -11.56 18.57
CA ARG A 2 -10.48 -11.12 17.21
C ARG A 2 -9.19 -11.82 16.74
N PRO A 3 -9.13 -12.33 15.49
CA PRO A 3 -7.90 -12.96 14.99
C PRO A 3 -6.78 -11.92 14.84
N SER A 4 -5.54 -12.30 15.21
CA SER A 4 -4.35 -11.45 15.09
C SER A 4 -3.77 -11.55 13.68
N VAL A 5 -3.49 -10.41 13.06
CA VAL A 5 -2.99 -10.32 11.69
C VAL A 5 -1.97 -9.20 11.50
N ILE A 6 -1.16 -9.33 10.46
CA ILE A 6 -0.41 -8.25 9.85
C ILE A 6 -1.15 -7.85 8.58
N LEU A 7 -1.35 -6.56 8.34
CA LEU A 7 -1.95 -6.07 7.10
C LEU A 7 -0.87 -5.75 6.07
N PHE A 8 -1.10 -6.11 4.80
CA PHE A 8 -0.37 -5.58 3.67
C PHE A 8 -1.31 -4.82 2.76
N TRP A 9 -1.12 -3.51 2.65
CA TRP A 9 -1.98 -2.63 1.88
C TRP A 9 -1.42 -2.41 0.48
N PHE A 10 -2.01 -3.12 -0.51
CA PHE A 10 -1.77 -2.88 -1.93
C PHE A 10 -2.33 -1.53 -2.37
N ARG A 11 -1.59 -0.85 -3.25
CA ARG A 11 -2.01 0.42 -3.87
C ARG A 11 -1.80 0.41 -5.38
N ARG A 12 -0.62 0.87 -5.88
CA ARG A 12 -0.24 0.81 -7.30
C ARG A 12 0.54 -0.45 -7.64
N ASP A 13 1.08 -1.09 -6.65
CA ASP A 13 2.03 -2.19 -6.64
C ASP A 13 1.31 -3.55 -6.69
N LEU A 14 0.31 -3.70 -7.54
CA LEU A 14 -0.63 -4.83 -7.62
C LEU A 14 0.06 -6.12 -8.12
N ARG A 15 1.05 -6.61 -7.37
CA ARG A 15 1.82 -7.81 -7.68
C ARG A 15 2.26 -8.56 -6.43
N LEU A 16 2.35 -9.89 -6.54
CA LEU A 16 2.81 -10.76 -5.45
C LEU A 16 4.31 -11.06 -5.48
N LYS A 17 4.96 -10.82 -6.63
CA LYS A 17 6.40 -11.05 -6.80
C LYS A 17 7.13 -9.71 -6.79
N ASP A 18 8.39 -9.72 -6.29
CA ASP A 18 9.26 -8.55 -6.28
C ASP A 18 8.57 -7.31 -5.67
N ASN A 19 7.98 -7.49 -4.48
CA ASN A 19 7.22 -6.47 -3.77
C ASN A 19 7.83 -6.31 -2.37
N THR A 20 8.52 -5.19 -2.15
CA THR A 20 9.34 -4.95 -0.95
C THR A 20 8.50 -4.94 0.33
N GLY A 21 7.40 -4.22 0.37
CA GLY A 21 6.53 -4.15 1.55
C GLY A 21 5.90 -5.50 1.87
N LEU A 22 5.45 -6.25 0.86
CA LEU A 22 4.90 -7.60 1.04
C LEU A 22 5.96 -8.57 1.57
N TYR A 23 7.19 -8.50 1.06
CA TYR A 23 8.30 -9.31 1.57
C TYR A 23 8.52 -9.09 3.07
N HIS A 24 8.58 -7.83 3.51
CA HIS A 24 8.76 -7.50 4.92
C HIS A 24 7.58 -7.91 5.79
N ALA A 25 6.35 -7.75 5.30
CA ALA A 25 5.14 -8.23 5.98
C ALA A 25 5.17 -9.75 6.20
N LEU A 26 5.51 -10.51 5.15
CA LEU A 26 5.61 -11.98 5.22
C LEU A 26 6.75 -12.44 6.15
N LYS A 27 7.89 -11.76 6.10
CA LYS A 27 9.03 -12.06 6.98
C LYS A 27 8.70 -11.85 8.45
N LEU A 28 8.01 -10.75 8.79
CA LEU A 28 7.56 -10.51 10.15
C LEU A 28 6.48 -11.50 10.58
N ALA A 29 5.52 -11.80 9.69
CA ALA A 29 4.46 -12.75 9.94
C ALA A 29 5.01 -14.15 10.26
N GLN A 30 6.01 -14.60 9.52
CA GLN A 30 6.71 -15.86 9.80
C GLN A 30 7.38 -15.87 11.18
N LYS A 31 8.06 -14.77 11.55
CA LYS A 31 8.73 -14.64 12.85
C LYS A 31 7.76 -14.68 14.03
N LEU A 32 6.56 -14.11 13.85
CA LEU A 32 5.55 -13.97 14.90
C LEU A 32 4.45 -15.05 14.84
N GLU A 33 4.54 -15.99 13.90
CA GLU A 33 3.51 -17.00 13.62
C GLU A 33 2.12 -16.40 13.34
N LEU A 34 2.11 -15.20 12.74
CA LEU A 34 0.90 -14.49 12.33
C LEU A 34 0.58 -14.71 10.84
N LYS A 35 -0.66 -14.36 10.47
CA LYS A 35 -1.08 -14.34 9.07
C LYS A 35 -0.97 -12.93 8.49
N VAL A 36 -0.58 -12.83 7.21
CA VAL A 36 -0.71 -11.59 6.45
C VAL A 36 -2.11 -11.57 5.82
N LEU A 37 -2.86 -10.50 6.07
CA LEU A 37 -4.09 -10.18 5.37
C LEU A 37 -3.77 -9.09 4.34
N PRO A 38 -3.71 -9.42 3.05
CA PRO A 38 -3.59 -8.42 2.00
C PRO A 38 -4.91 -7.66 1.87
N ILE A 39 -4.83 -6.34 1.70
CA ILE A 39 -5.97 -5.47 1.55
C ILE A 39 -5.81 -4.56 0.33
N PHE A 40 -6.92 -4.19 -0.29
CA PHE A 40 -7.00 -3.15 -1.30
C PHE A 40 -8.20 -2.24 -1.05
N ILE A 41 -8.01 -0.93 -1.20
CA ILE A 41 -9.05 0.06 -0.98
C ILE A 41 -9.26 0.83 -2.29
N PHE A 42 -10.45 0.69 -2.87
CA PHE A 42 -10.94 1.60 -3.90
C PHE A 42 -11.28 2.93 -3.23
N ASP A 43 -10.30 3.85 -3.25
CA ASP A 43 -10.38 5.12 -2.52
C ASP A 43 -11.37 6.07 -3.20
N LYS A 44 -12.51 6.29 -2.57
CA LYS A 44 -13.56 7.17 -3.08
C LYS A 44 -13.11 8.62 -3.25
N MET A 45 -12.12 9.08 -2.46
CA MET A 45 -11.57 10.43 -2.60
C MET A 45 -10.81 10.63 -3.92
N ILE A 46 -10.39 9.53 -4.55
CA ILE A 46 -9.79 9.52 -5.90
C ILE A 46 -10.88 9.25 -6.93
N LEU A 47 -11.68 8.19 -6.73
CA LEU A 47 -12.61 7.68 -7.74
C LEU A 47 -13.78 8.62 -7.98
N ASP A 48 -14.32 9.24 -6.93
CA ASP A 48 -15.46 10.16 -7.06
C ASP A 48 -15.12 11.45 -7.80
N LYS A 49 -13.83 11.76 -7.96
CA LYS A 49 -13.34 12.93 -8.73
C LYS A 49 -13.15 12.63 -10.21
N LEU A 50 -13.29 11.38 -10.63
CA LEU A 50 -13.18 11.03 -12.05
C LEU A 50 -14.40 11.55 -12.82
N GLU A 51 -14.13 12.35 -13.84
CA GLU A 51 -15.18 12.91 -14.72
C GLU A 51 -15.80 11.81 -15.59
N ASP A 52 -14.97 10.91 -16.10
CA ASP A 52 -15.41 9.76 -16.89
C ASP A 52 -15.81 8.59 -15.98
N LYS A 53 -17.09 8.22 -16.02
CA LYS A 53 -17.62 7.06 -15.28
C LYS A 53 -17.20 5.71 -15.88
N SER A 54 -16.67 5.70 -17.10
CA SER A 54 -16.14 4.53 -17.81
C SER A 54 -14.61 4.58 -17.93
N ASP A 55 -13.92 5.16 -16.95
CA ASP A 55 -12.48 5.33 -16.96
C ASP A 55 -11.78 3.96 -17.01
N ARG A 56 -11.07 3.70 -18.12
CA ARG A 56 -10.35 2.44 -18.37
C ARG A 56 -9.29 2.10 -17.32
N ARG A 57 -8.80 3.09 -16.58
CA ARG A 57 -7.86 2.85 -15.47
C ARG A 57 -8.54 2.12 -14.33
N VAL A 58 -9.81 2.42 -14.06
CA VAL A 58 -10.62 1.74 -13.04
C VAL A 58 -10.87 0.29 -13.44
N ASP A 59 -11.24 0.05 -14.71
CA ASP A 59 -11.42 -1.30 -15.25
C ASP A 59 -10.13 -2.12 -15.14
N PHE A 60 -9.00 -1.55 -15.52
CA PHE A 60 -7.70 -2.20 -15.40
C PHE A 60 -7.38 -2.58 -13.95
N ILE A 61 -7.58 -1.67 -13.00
CA ILE A 61 -7.37 -1.94 -11.57
C ILE A 61 -8.31 -3.04 -11.10
N HIS A 62 -9.60 -2.96 -11.45
CA HIS A 62 -10.59 -3.96 -11.06
C HIS A 62 -10.22 -5.35 -11.57
N GLN A 63 -9.85 -5.47 -12.86
CA GLN A 63 -9.40 -6.74 -13.44
C GLN A 63 -8.15 -7.26 -12.72
N THR A 64 -7.15 -6.40 -12.47
CA THR A 64 -5.92 -6.78 -11.77
C THR A 64 -6.21 -7.27 -10.34
N ILE A 65 -7.13 -6.64 -9.62
CA ILE A 65 -7.56 -7.07 -8.28
C ILE A 65 -8.29 -8.41 -8.34
N THR A 66 -9.10 -8.64 -9.38
CA THR A 66 -9.78 -9.92 -9.61
C THR A 66 -8.77 -11.04 -9.84
N ASP A 67 -7.75 -10.83 -10.68
CA ASP A 67 -6.70 -11.80 -10.97
C ASP A 67 -5.82 -12.08 -9.73
N LEU A 68 -5.54 -11.05 -8.93
CA LEU A 68 -4.84 -11.16 -7.65
C LEU A 68 -5.65 -12.02 -6.66
N GLN A 69 -6.93 -11.76 -6.55
CA GLN A 69 -7.85 -12.54 -5.72
C GLN A 69 -7.90 -14.01 -6.16
N ALA A 70 -8.01 -14.28 -7.46
CA ALA A 70 -7.98 -15.64 -8.00
C ALA A 70 -6.69 -16.38 -7.61
N THR A 71 -5.53 -15.73 -7.84
CA THR A 71 -4.22 -16.29 -7.48
C THR A 71 -4.08 -16.57 -5.97
N LEU A 72 -4.64 -15.71 -5.12
CA LEU A 72 -4.63 -15.90 -3.67
C LEU A 72 -5.56 -17.04 -3.26
N THR A 73 -6.73 -17.14 -3.90
CA THR A 73 -7.74 -18.20 -3.64
C THR A 73 -7.20 -19.59 -3.94
N GLU A 74 -6.45 -19.75 -5.04
CA GLU A 74 -5.76 -21.01 -5.37
C GLU A 74 -4.79 -21.46 -4.26
N LYS A 75 -4.28 -20.53 -3.46
CA LYS A 75 -3.40 -20.78 -2.32
C LYS A 75 -4.15 -20.85 -0.97
N GLY A 76 -5.48 -20.90 -0.98
CA GLY A 76 -6.32 -20.88 0.22
C GLY A 76 -6.21 -19.57 1.00
N LYS A 77 -5.97 -18.45 0.31
CA LYS A 77 -5.88 -17.08 0.86
C LYS A 77 -6.94 -16.20 0.21
N SER A 78 -7.10 -14.98 0.73
CA SER A 78 -8.01 -13.99 0.15
C SER A 78 -7.43 -12.59 0.24
N LEU A 79 -7.91 -11.71 -0.62
CA LEU A 79 -7.68 -10.28 -0.60
C LEU A 79 -8.93 -9.60 -0.02
N TRP A 80 -8.78 -8.80 1.01
CA TRP A 80 -9.86 -7.97 1.52
C TRP A 80 -9.95 -6.70 0.67
N VAL A 81 -11.12 -6.45 0.08
CA VAL A 81 -11.35 -5.32 -0.81
C VAL A 81 -12.46 -4.45 -0.26
N HIS A 82 -12.26 -3.14 -0.26
CA HIS A 82 -13.23 -2.16 0.21
C HIS A 82 -13.34 -0.97 -0.75
N TYR A 83 -14.55 -0.47 -0.94
CA TYR A 83 -14.79 0.82 -1.56
C TYR A 83 -15.18 1.83 -0.47
N GLY A 84 -14.40 2.87 -0.30
CA GLY A 84 -14.59 3.88 0.73
C GLY A 84 -13.34 4.70 0.97
N THR A 85 -13.30 5.47 2.04
CA THR A 85 -12.05 6.15 2.44
C THR A 85 -11.10 5.18 3.13
N PRO A 86 -9.78 5.39 3.05
CA PRO A 86 -8.83 4.63 3.83
C PRO A 86 -9.12 4.68 5.34
N ALA A 87 -9.56 5.82 5.88
CA ALA A 87 -9.88 5.96 7.29
C ALA A 87 -11.03 5.04 7.73
N GLU A 88 -12.13 4.98 6.95
CA GLU A 88 -13.26 4.07 7.16
C GLU A 88 -12.81 2.60 7.07
N ALA A 89 -11.99 2.27 6.07
CA ALA A 89 -11.47 0.92 5.87
C ALA A 89 -10.65 0.43 7.08
N PHE A 90 -9.73 1.25 7.58
CA PHE A 90 -8.92 0.90 8.75
C PHE A 90 -9.73 0.83 10.04
N GLU A 91 -10.78 1.66 10.20
CA GLU A 91 -11.72 1.54 11.32
C GLU A 91 -12.45 0.20 11.29
N LEU A 92 -12.96 -0.23 10.14
CA LEU A 92 -13.60 -1.54 9.97
C LEU A 92 -12.64 -2.67 10.29
N LEU A 93 -11.41 -2.59 9.81
CA LEU A 93 -10.39 -3.62 10.02
C LEU A 93 -9.97 -3.71 11.49
N THR A 94 -9.78 -2.60 12.20
CA THR A 94 -9.45 -2.60 13.62
C THR A 94 -10.58 -3.15 14.49
N ASN A 95 -11.84 -3.02 14.05
CA ASN A 95 -12.98 -3.63 14.71
C ASN A 95 -13.06 -5.15 14.49
N GLN A 96 -12.60 -5.66 13.34
CA GLN A 96 -12.67 -7.10 12.99
C GLN A 96 -11.45 -7.89 13.42
N TYR A 97 -10.26 -7.27 13.42
CA TYR A 97 -8.97 -7.92 13.63
C TYR A 97 -8.19 -7.25 14.77
N GLN A 98 -7.34 -8.03 15.42
CA GLN A 98 -6.23 -7.49 16.22
C GLN A 98 -5.04 -7.29 15.30
N ILE A 99 -4.85 -6.05 14.82
CA ILE A 99 -3.81 -5.72 13.88
C ILE A 99 -2.49 -5.50 14.63
N HIS A 100 -1.48 -6.28 14.29
CA HIS A 100 -0.13 -6.11 14.84
C HIS A 100 0.57 -4.91 14.19
N SER A 101 0.58 -4.84 12.87
CA SER A 101 1.22 -3.80 12.08
C SER A 101 0.66 -3.75 10.66
N VAL A 102 0.86 -2.63 10.00
CA VAL A 102 0.46 -2.39 8.60
C VAL A 102 1.71 -2.15 7.77
N PHE A 103 1.79 -2.82 6.63
CA PHE A 103 2.86 -2.71 5.64
C PHE A 103 2.32 -2.20 4.32
N THR A 104 3.10 -1.37 3.65
CA THR A 104 2.78 -0.87 2.30
C THR A 104 4.06 -0.44 1.59
N ASN A 105 3.98 -0.13 0.31
CA ASN A 105 5.06 0.54 -0.41
C ASN A 105 4.85 2.06 -0.44
N GLN A 106 5.93 2.83 -0.53
CA GLN A 106 5.90 4.29 -0.44
C GLN A 106 5.12 4.90 -1.61
N ASP A 107 4.33 5.91 -1.30
CA ASP A 107 3.69 6.79 -2.28
C ASP A 107 4.36 8.17 -2.23
N TYR A 108 4.61 8.78 -3.38
CA TYR A 108 5.34 10.04 -3.48
C TYR A 108 4.45 11.22 -3.89
N GLU A 109 3.19 10.96 -4.23
CA GLU A 109 2.24 12.00 -4.58
C GLU A 109 1.73 12.73 -3.32
N PRO A 110 1.46 14.04 -3.40
CA PRO A 110 1.02 14.82 -2.25
C PRO A 110 -0.20 14.23 -1.53
N TYR A 111 -1.17 13.71 -2.30
CA TYR A 111 -2.32 13.03 -1.72
C TYR A 111 -1.92 11.78 -0.94
N GLY A 112 -1.07 10.93 -1.53
CA GLY A 112 -0.59 9.69 -0.92
C GLY A 112 0.18 9.96 0.38
N ILE A 113 1.07 10.95 0.38
CA ILE A 113 1.84 11.37 1.57
C ILE A 113 0.90 11.82 2.70
N ASN A 114 -0.07 12.68 2.38
CA ASN A 114 -1.04 13.18 3.37
C ASN A 114 -1.93 12.07 3.92
N ARG A 115 -2.43 11.20 3.06
CA ARG A 115 -3.23 10.02 3.42
C ARG A 115 -2.45 9.11 4.37
N ASP A 116 -1.21 8.76 4.02
CA ASP A 116 -0.37 7.88 4.82
C ASP A 116 -0.07 8.49 6.20
N ALA A 117 0.16 9.80 6.28
CA ALA A 117 0.35 10.50 7.54
C ALA A 117 -0.93 10.47 8.42
N GLN A 118 -2.12 10.61 7.81
CA GLN A 118 -3.40 10.51 8.53
C GLN A 118 -3.65 9.10 9.06
N ILE A 119 -3.44 8.07 8.24
CA ILE A 119 -3.60 6.67 8.62
C ILE A 119 -2.60 6.29 9.73
N THR A 120 -1.34 6.73 9.61
CA THR A 120 -0.34 6.51 10.67
C THR A 120 -0.81 7.08 12.02
N LYS A 121 -1.35 8.32 12.03
CA LYS A 121 -1.91 8.93 13.26
C LYS A 121 -3.12 8.18 13.80
N GLN A 122 -3.99 7.67 12.90
CA GLN A 122 -5.16 6.88 13.30
C GLN A 122 -4.73 5.58 13.99
N LEU A 123 -3.83 4.82 13.36
CA LEU A 123 -3.32 3.54 13.84
C LEU A 123 -2.50 3.65 15.14
N ALA A 124 -1.78 4.76 15.31
CA ALA A 124 -1.00 5.03 16.52
C ALA A 124 -1.86 5.09 17.80
N LYS A 125 -3.14 5.44 17.70
CA LYS A 125 -4.08 5.44 18.85
C LYS A 125 -4.24 4.03 19.45
N ASP A 126 -4.17 3.01 18.58
CA ASP A 126 -4.28 1.59 18.96
C ASP A 126 -2.90 0.92 19.05
N LYS A 127 -1.81 1.71 19.04
CA LYS A 127 -0.41 1.24 19.09
C LYS A 127 -0.04 0.31 17.91
N ILE A 128 -0.67 0.52 16.75
CA ILE A 128 -0.40 -0.23 15.52
C ILE A 128 0.67 0.53 14.72
N GLU A 129 1.76 -0.16 14.40
CA GLU A 129 2.86 0.41 13.60
C GLU A 129 2.51 0.42 12.11
N PHE A 130 2.91 1.48 11.41
CA PHE A 130 2.74 1.64 9.97
C PHE A 130 4.11 1.72 9.29
N HIS A 131 4.39 0.76 8.39
CA HIS A 131 5.67 0.62 7.70
C HIS A 131 5.49 0.83 6.20
N ALA A 132 6.19 1.82 5.64
CA ALA A 132 6.22 2.09 4.20
C ALA A 132 7.63 1.85 3.64
N TYR A 133 7.74 1.12 2.52
CA TYR A 133 9.01 0.71 1.92
C TYR A 133 9.18 1.30 0.52
N LYS A 134 10.42 1.64 0.18
CA LYS A 134 10.80 1.96 -1.21
C LYS A 134 10.60 0.72 -2.08
N ASP A 135 9.91 0.87 -3.21
CA ASP A 135 9.60 -0.23 -4.12
C ASP A 135 9.61 0.20 -5.59
N GLN A 136 8.78 1.17 -5.97
CA GLN A 136 8.54 1.53 -7.38
C GLN A 136 9.61 2.44 -8.01
N VAL A 137 10.61 2.87 -7.25
CA VAL A 137 11.66 3.78 -7.70
C VAL A 137 13.03 3.22 -7.37
N ILE A 138 14.02 3.47 -8.25
CA ILE A 138 15.41 3.09 -8.00
C ILE A 138 16.02 4.00 -6.92
N PHE A 139 15.79 5.30 -7.02
CA PHE A 139 16.23 6.29 -6.04
C PHE A 139 15.03 7.02 -5.43
N GLU A 140 15.06 7.17 -4.12
CA GLU A 140 13.98 7.78 -3.35
C GLU A 140 14.38 9.16 -2.83
N LYS A 141 13.47 10.14 -2.98
CA LYS A 141 13.59 11.48 -2.39
C LYS A 141 14.98 12.12 -2.66
N ALA A 142 15.80 12.26 -1.61
CA ALA A 142 17.10 12.91 -1.67
C ALA A 142 18.28 11.93 -1.87
N GLU A 143 18.03 10.67 -2.23
CA GLU A 143 19.11 9.69 -2.46
C GLU A 143 20.02 10.12 -3.63
N VAL A 144 19.46 10.79 -4.65
CA VAL A 144 20.23 11.36 -5.76
C VAL A 144 19.80 12.79 -6.00
N THR A 145 20.64 13.74 -5.58
CA THR A 145 20.47 15.18 -5.79
C THR A 145 21.71 15.80 -6.38
N LYS A 146 21.58 17.03 -6.91
CA LYS A 146 22.70 17.89 -7.25
C LYS A 146 23.46 18.32 -6.00
N GLU A 147 24.63 18.93 -6.16
CA GLU A 147 25.44 19.46 -5.06
C GLU A 147 24.71 20.54 -4.23
N ASP A 148 23.77 21.27 -4.87
CA ASP A 148 22.91 22.27 -4.23
C ASP A 148 21.66 21.65 -3.55
N GLY A 149 21.57 20.32 -3.48
CA GLY A 149 20.44 19.60 -2.88
C GLY A 149 19.17 19.53 -3.75
N LYS A 150 19.18 20.10 -4.96
CA LYS A 150 18.02 20.10 -5.85
C LYS A 150 17.96 18.84 -6.72
N PRO A 151 16.77 18.45 -7.21
CA PRO A 151 16.65 17.32 -8.12
C PRO A 151 17.30 17.62 -9.49
N TYR A 152 17.76 16.57 -10.14
CA TYR A 152 18.16 16.66 -11.54
C TYR A 152 16.93 16.85 -12.43
N THR A 153 17.00 17.84 -13.34
CA THR A 153 15.95 18.11 -14.33
C THR A 153 16.31 17.62 -15.72
N VAL A 154 17.55 17.13 -15.90
CA VAL A 154 18.10 16.62 -17.17
C VAL A 154 18.64 15.22 -16.94
N PHE A 155 18.31 14.28 -17.83
CA PHE A 155 18.65 12.87 -17.70
C PHE A 155 20.16 12.59 -17.70
N THR A 156 20.92 13.20 -18.65
CA THR A 156 22.35 12.89 -18.83
C THR A 156 23.21 13.07 -17.56
N PRO A 157 23.15 14.20 -16.82
CA PRO A 157 23.87 14.29 -15.55
C PRO A 157 23.31 13.39 -14.46
N TYR A 158 22.00 13.08 -14.47
CA TYR A 158 21.38 12.14 -13.54
C TYR A 158 21.89 10.71 -13.75
N SER A 159 21.98 10.25 -15.00
CA SER A 159 22.37 8.88 -15.34
C SER A 159 23.84 8.55 -15.06
N ARG A 160 24.65 9.56 -14.72
CA ARG A 160 26.08 9.40 -14.37
C ARG A 160 26.33 9.31 -12.88
N ARG A 161 25.28 9.32 -12.07
CA ARG A 161 25.31 9.14 -10.62
C ARG A 161 24.94 7.73 -10.21
#